data_8060f6b8f5254ad760b9d79ffbb912e0
#
_entry.id   8060f6b8f5254ad760b9d79ffbb912e0
#
_cell.length_a   1.000
_cell.length_b   1.000
_cell.length_c   1.000
_cell.angle_alpha   90.00
_cell.angle_beta   90.00
_cell.angle_gamma   90.00
#
_symmetry.space_group_name_H-M   'P 1'
#
loop_
_entity.id
_entity.type
_entity.pdbx_description
1 polymer ?
#
loop_
_entity_poly.entity_id
_entity_poly.type
_entity_poly.pdbx_seq_one_letter_code
_entity_poly.pdbx_strand_id
1 'polypeptide(L)'
;SRLGPFLWQLSPRLAYDPGLLEDFLSRLPRTAGAAARLAEQHDDRLREPAMTDAGPDPGRALHHVLEVRHPSFADNAHLLSLLERLGVGIVIADTAGLWPYVDAVTAPVAYVRLHGATELYTSGYSDEALETWAGRITRWAEQAEVLVYFDNDAKVHAPHDAMRLADLLGVTPSTRAVGAGEPLRWSR
;
A
#
# COMPACT_ATOMS: atom_id res chain seq x y z
N SER A 1 -4.23 -12.63 11.01
CA SER A 1 -3.65 -11.29 11.20
C SER A 1 -4.48 -10.26 10.46
N ARG A 2 -4.60 -9.03 10.98
CA ARG A 2 -5.29 -7.91 10.32
C ARG A 2 -4.29 -6.87 9.76
N LEU A 3 -3.00 -7.12 9.89
CA LEU A 3 -1.96 -6.22 9.41
C LEU A 3 -1.71 -6.47 7.93
N GLY A 4 -1.91 -5.44 7.11
CA GLY A 4 -1.53 -5.38 5.70
C GLY A 4 -0.11 -4.82 5.51
N PRO A 5 0.28 -4.48 4.27
CA PRO A 5 1.56 -3.85 3.98
C PRO A 5 1.71 -2.47 4.64
N PHE A 6 2.96 -2.08 4.92
CA PHE A 6 3.29 -0.73 5.36
C PHE A 6 3.50 0.17 4.16
N LEU A 7 2.66 1.19 4.04
CA LEU A 7 2.76 2.19 2.97
C LEU A 7 3.71 3.33 3.39
N TRP A 8 4.75 3.53 2.59
CA TRP A 8 5.68 4.65 2.68
C TRP A 8 5.43 5.61 1.53
N GLN A 9 4.73 6.70 1.82
CA GLN A 9 4.44 7.71 0.83
C GLN A 9 5.48 8.83 0.89
N LEU A 10 6.23 9.03 -0.19
CA LEU A 10 7.24 10.07 -0.27
C LEU A 10 6.61 11.44 -0.59
N SER A 11 7.27 12.49 -0.11
CA SER A 11 6.89 13.86 -0.44
C SER A 11 7.11 14.14 -1.94
N PRO A 12 6.22 14.90 -2.62
CA PRO A 12 6.45 15.34 -3.99
C PRO A 12 7.68 16.28 -4.15
N ARG A 13 8.25 16.74 -3.04
CA ARG A 13 9.50 17.55 -3.02
C ARG A 13 10.76 16.70 -2.91
N LEU A 14 10.63 15.41 -2.62
CA LEU A 14 11.78 14.52 -2.46
C LEU A 14 12.14 13.92 -3.81
N ALA A 15 13.22 14.41 -4.41
CA ALA A 15 13.77 13.83 -5.63
C ALA A 15 14.40 12.46 -5.36
N TYR A 16 14.52 11.65 -6.42
CA TYR A 16 15.17 10.35 -6.34
C TYR A 16 16.65 10.51 -5.98
N ASP A 17 17.04 9.91 -4.86
CA ASP A 17 18.42 9.71 -4.43
C ASP A 17 18.58 8.23 -4.12
N PRO A 18 19.35 7.48 -4.92
CA PRO A 18 19.48 6.03 -4.77
C PRO A 18 20.13 5.63 -3.45
N GLY A 19 21.14 6.39 -2.97
CA GLY A 19 21.83 6.09 -1.73
C GLY A 19 20.93 6.28 -0.50
N LEU A 20 20.23 7.41 -0.45
CA LEU A 20 19.27 7.71 0.62
C LEU A 20 18.14 6.68 0.66
N LEU A 21 17.61 6.32 -0.52
CA LEU A 21 16.51 5.38 -0.61
C LEU A 21 16.93 3.97 -0.20
N GLU A 22 18.10 3.51 -0.66
CA GLU A 22 18.64 2.20 -0.29
C GLU A 22 18.93 2.11 1.22
N ASP A 23 19.55 3.15 1.81
CA ASP A 23 19.81 3.20 3.26
C ASP A 23 18.51 3.13 4.06
N PHE A 24 17.49 3.88 3.67
CA PHE A 24 16.18 3.84 4.32
C PHE A 24 15.51 2.47 4.20
N LEU A 25 15.36 1.96 2.97
CA LEU A 25 14.62 0.73 2.71
C LEU A 25 15.31 -0.51 3.29
N SER A 26 16.63 -0.55 3.34
CA SER A 26 17.38 -1.67 3.91
C SER A 26 17.22 -1.82 5.42
N ARG A 27 16.87 -0.74 6.13
CA ARG A 27 16.62 -0.72 7.59
C ARG A 27 15.23 -1.21 7.97
N LEU A 28 14.29 -1.32 7.03
CA LEU A 28 12.94 -1.72 7.32
C LEU A 28 12.87 -3.20 7.78
N PRO A 29 12.21 -3.51 8.89
CA PRO A 29 12.11 -4.89 9.38
C PRO A 29 11.23 -5.74 8.46
N ARG A 30 11.72 -6.91 8.07
CA ARG A 30 11.02 -7.82 7.14
C ARG A 30 10.17 -8.87 7.83
N THR A 31 10.28 -8.99 9.15
CA THR A 31 9.49 -9.93 9.95
C THR A 31 8.99 -9.27 11.23
N ALA A 32 7.93 -9.81 11.81
CA ALA A 32 7.40 -9.35 13.09
C ALA A 32 8.46 -9.39 14.19
N GLY A 33 9.30 -10.43 14.24
CA GLY A 33 10.39 -10.54 15.20
C GLY A 33 11.50 -9.49 14.97
N ALA A 34 11.80 -9.14 13.72
CA ALA A 34 12.74 -8.06 13.42
C ALA A 34 12.18 -6.70 13.86
N ALA A 35 10.87 -6.47 13.67
CA ALA A 35 10.20 -5.26 14.12
C ALA A 35 10.19 -5.14 15.65
N ALA A 36 9.93 -6.23 16.36
CA ALA A 36 9.96 -6.27 17.82
C ALA A 36 11.36 -5.91 18.36
N ARG A 37 12.42 -6.53 17.81
CA ARG A 37 13.81 -6.18 18.18
C ARG A 37 14.19 -4.73 17.88
N LEU A 38 13.66 -4.17 16.78
CA LEU A 38 13.85 -2.75 16.48
C LEU A 38 13.12 -1.87 17.49
N ALA A 39 11.91 -2.25 17.89
CA ALA A 39 11.11 -1.55 18.88
C ALA A 39 11.76 -1.55 20.28
N GLU A 40 12.53 -2.58 20.65
CA GLU A 40 13.31 -2.61 21.90
C GLU A 40 14.34 -1.46 22.02
N GLN A 41 14.73 -0.85 20.91
CA GLN A 41 15.67 0.27 20.86
C GLN A 41 15.01 1.65 21.07
N HIS A 42 13.74 1.67 21.48
CA HIS A 42 13.03 2.93 21.77
C HIS A 42 13.68 3.70 22.93
N ASP A 43 13.50 5.01 22.91
CA ASP A 43 13.88 5.87 24.02
C ASP A 43 12.75 6.06 25.05
N ASP A 44 13.00 6.82 26.11
CA ASP A 44 12.08 7.07 27.22
C ASP A 44 10.88 7.97 26.85
N ARG A 45 10.81 8.49 25.62
CA ARG A 45 9.64 9.21 25.10
C ARG A 45 8.47 8.26 24.84
N LEU A 46 8.75 6.98 24.57
CA LEU A 46 7.73 5.95 24.47
C LEU A 46 7.40 5.45 25.89
N ARG A 47 6.19 5.74 26.37
CA ARG A 47 5.73 5.32 27.70
C ARG A 47 5.29 3.86 27.70
N GLU A 48 5.53 3.17 28.79
CA GLU A 48 5.07 1.80 29.00
C GLU A 48 3.51 1.67 28.92
N PRO A 49 3.04 0.51 28.44
CA PRO A 49 3.81 -0.61 27.91
C PRO A 49 4.17 -0.39 26.44
N ALA A 50 5.47 -0.40 26.12
CA ALA A 50 5.93 -0.43 24.73
C ALA A 50 5.59 -1.81 24.12
N MET A 51 5.00 -1.80 22.92
CA MET A 51 4.67 -3.02 22.20
C MET A 51 5.92 -3.59 21.50
N THR A 52 6.75 -4.29 22.25
CA THR A 52 7.97 -4.95 21.76
C THR A 52 7.78 -6.46 21.53
N ASP A 53 6.58 -6.97 21.69
CA ASP A 53 6.26 -8.38 21.48
C ASP A 53 5.95 -8.66 20.00
N ALA A 54 6.64 -9.64 19.44
CA ALA A 54 6.39 -10.13 18.07
C ALA A 54 5.09 -10.95 17.94
N GLY A 55 4.45 -11.29 19.04
CA GLY A 55 3.31 -12.21 19.07
C GLY A 55 3.69 -13.66 18.78
N PRO A 56 2.71 -14.53 18.52
CA PRO A 56 2.92 -15.97 18.40
C PRO A 56 3.68 -16.41 17.15
N ASP A 57 3.83 -15.52 16.15
CA ASP A 57 4.53 -15.80 14.90
C ASP A 57 5.57 -14.70 14.60
N PRO A 58 6.76 -14.78 15.21
CA PRO A 58 7.84 -13.84 14.98
C PRO A 58 8.42 -13.92 13.54
N GLY A 59 8.22 -15.04 12.85
CA GLY A 59 8.62 -15.24 11.45
C GLY A 59 7.68 -14.62 10.45
N ARG A 60 6.50 -14.13 10.84
CA ARG A 60 5.52 -13.54 9.95
C ARG A 60 6.14 -12.42 9.12
N ALA A 61 6.01 -12.53 7.78
CA ALA A 61 6.51 -11.51 6.87
C ALA A 61 5.80 -10.16 7.08
N LEU A 62 6.58 -9.10 6.99
CA LEU A 62 6.12 -7.70 6.92
C LEU A 62 6.43 -7.16 5.53
N HIS A 63 5.39 -6.79 4.81
CA HIS A 63 5.51 -6.23 3.47
C HIS A 63 5.55 -4.70 3.55
N HIS A 64 6.44 -4.12 2.74
CA HIS A 64 6.58 -2.67 2.61
C HIS A 64 6.31 -2.28 1.18
N VAL A 65 5.58 -1.18 0.99
CA VAL A 65 5.29 -0.62 -0.33
C VAL A 65 5.63 0.86 -0.35
N LEU A 66 6.15 1.35 -1.47
CA LEU A 66 6.65 2.71 -1.64
C LEU A 66 5.81 3.46 -2.68
N GLU A 67 5.18 4.56 -2.27
CA GLU A 67 4.52 5.50 -3.18
C GLU A 67 5.44 6.68 -3.48
N VAL A 68 5.71 6.89 -4.76
CA VAL A 68 6.57 7.96 -5.25
C VAL A 68 5.75 9.08 -5.87
N ARG A 69 6.17 10.34 -5.70
CA ARG A 69 5.41 11.50 -6.16
C ARG A 69 6.26 12.52 -6.94
N HIS A 70 7.59 12.50 -6.80
CA HIS A 70 8.44 13.41 -7.55
C HIS A 70 8.72 12.88 -8.97
N PRO A 71 8.77 13.74 -10.02
CA PRO A 71 8.95 13.29 -11.41
C PRO A 71 10.23 12.49 -11.67
N SER A 72 11.30 12.67 -10.87
CA SER A 72 12.57 11.93 -11.02
C SER A 72 12.46 10.42 -10.76
N PHE A 73 11.33 9.95 -10.28
CA PHE A 73 11.05 8.52 -10.10
C PHE A 73 10.43 7.89 -11.35
N ALA A 74 9.96 8.70 -12.33
CA ALA A 74 9.38 8.18 -13.56
C ALA A 74 10.43 7.45 -14.40
N ASP A 75 10.02 6.37 -15.08
CA ASP A 75 10.83 5.58 -16.02
C ASP A 75 12.22 5.18 -15.48
N ASN A 76 12.31 4.93 -14.17
CA ASN A 76 13.56 4.71 -13.46
C ASN A 76 13.82 3.21 -13.25
N ALA A 77 14.55 2.57 -14.18
CA ALA A 77 14.90 1.16 -14.09
C ALA A 77 15.77 0.83 -12.87
N HIS A 78 16.64 1.75 -12.43
CA HIS A 78 17.44 1.56 -11.23
C HIS A 78 16.57 1.49 -9.96
N LEU A 79 15.54 2.32 -9.88
CA LEU A 79 14.54 2.24 -8.81
C LEU A 79 13.89 0.85 -8.76
N LEU A 80 13.38 0.36 -9.88
CA LEU A 80 12.70 -0.93 -9.94
C LEU A 80 13.62 -2.07 -9.49
N SER A 81 14.86 -2.12 -10.02
CA SER A 81 15.86 -3.10 -9.61
C SER A 81 16.21 -3.03 -8.11
N LEU A 82 16.28 -1.82 -7.54
CA LEU A 82 16.50 -1.62 -6.11
C LEU A 82 15.35 -2.20 -5.29
N LEU A 83 14.10 -1.89 -5.68
CA LEU A 83 12.91 -2.35 -4.98
C LEU A 83 12.75 -3.87 -5.05
N GLU A 84 12.97 -4.48 -6.22
CA GLU A 84 12.97 -5.93 -6.42
C GLU A 84 14.01 -6.62 -5.52
N ARG A 85 15.25 -6.13 -5.52
CA ARG A 85 16.34 -6.66 -4.70
C ARG A 85 16.02 -6.58 -3.21
N LEU A 86 15.34 -5.53 -2.77
CA LEU A 86 14.95 -5.32 -1.38
C LEU A 86 13.58 -5.91 -1.04
N GLY A 87 12.84 -6.48 -1.98
CA GLY A 87 11.50 -7.02 -1.76
C GLY A 87 10.50 -5.97 -1.29
N VAL A 88 10.59 -4.74 -1.82
CA VAL A 88 9.66 -3.63 -1.57
C VAL A 88 8.75 -3.44 -2.78
N GLY A 89 7.44 -3.38 -2.57
CA GLY A 89 6.49 -3.11 -3.64
C GLY A 89 6.51 -1.65 -4.07
N ILE A 90 6.51 -1.37 -5.38
CA ILE A 90 6.16 -0.03 -5.86
C ILE A 90 4.64 0.12 -5.82
N VAL A 91 4.14 1.27 -5.37
CA VAL A 91 2.71 1.56 -5.43
C VAL A 91 2.33 1.98 -6.84
N ILE A 92 1.32 1.32 -7.39
CA ILE A 92 0.74 1.67 -8.67
C ILE A 92 -0.39 2.66 -8.39
N ALA A 93 -0.09 3.97 -8.55
CA ALA A 93 -1.02 5.03 -8.19
C ALA A 93 -1.62 5.71 -9.43
N ASP A 94 -2.96 5.67 -9.54
CA ASP A 94 -3.67 6.52 -10.50
C ASP A 94 -4.00 7.86 -9.82
N THR A 95 -3.39 8.92 -10.32
CA THR A 95 -3.44 10.25 -9.70
C THR A 95 -3.89 11.33 -10.69
N ALA A 96 -4.70 10.95 -11.69
CA ALA A 96 -5.12 11.83 -12.78
C ALA A 96 -3.92 12.55 -13.45
N GLY A 97 -2.76 11.88 -13.54
CA GLY A 97 -1.55 12.42 -14.17
C GLY A 97 -0.75 13.41 -13.32
N LEU A 98 -1.11 13.63 -12.04
CA LEU A 98 -0.41 14.58 -11.18
C LEU A 98 0.98 14.09 -10.75
N TRP A 99 1.12 12.78 -10.49
CA TRP A 99 2.37 12.15 -10.07
C TRP A 99 2.73 10.99 -10.99
N PRO A 100 3.98 10.47 -10.92
CA PRO A 100 4.41 9.36 -11.75
C PRO A 100 3.51 8.14 -11.62
N TYR A 101 3.11 7.58 -12.76
CA TYR A 101 2.47 6.28 -12.85
C TYR A 101 3.53 5.23 -13.15
N VAL A 102 3.63 4.21 -12.31
CA VAL A 102 4.62 3.12 -12.47
C VAL A 102 3.88 1.79 -12.52
N ASP A 103 3.77 1.18 -13.71
CA ASP A 103 3.14 -0.13 -13.94
C ASP A 103 4.18 -1.23 -13.76
N ALA A 104 4.47 -1.57 -12.50
CA ALA A 104 5.41 -2.64 -12.18
C ALA A 104 5.01 -3.39 -10.90
N VAL A 105 5.37 -4.68 -10.83
CA VAL A 105 5.24 -5.51 -9.63
C VAL A 105 6.65 -5.86 -9.17
N THR A 106 7.11 -5.27 -8.08
CA THR A 106 8.49 -5.41 -7.56
C THR A 106 8.57 -6.25 -6.28
N ALA A 107 7.43 -6.79 -5.80
CA ALA A 107 7.35 -7.58 -4.58
C ALA A 107 6.18 -8.57 -4.67
N PRO A 108 6.07 -9.55 -3.74
CA PRO A 108 4.92 -10.47 -3.70
C PRO A 108 3.55 -9.81 -3.45
N VAL A 109 3.53 -8.50 -3.22
CA VAL A 109 2.31 -7.70 -3.06
C VAL A 109 2.33 -6.55 -4.06
N ALA A 110 1.32 -6.50 -4.93
CA ALA A 110 1.01 -5.36 -5.79
C ALA A 110 0.00 -4.45 -5.06
N TYR A 111 0.38 -3.21 -4.81
CA TYR A 111 -0.42 -2.25 -4.06
C TYR A 111 -0.90 -1.13 -4.99
N VAL A 112 -2.21 -1.08 -5.21
CA VAL A 112 -2.84 -0.15 -6.15
C VAL A 112 -3.62 0.92 -5.39
N ARG A 113 -3.45 2.18 -5.77
CA ARG A 113 -4.22 3.30 -5.24
C ARG A 113 -4.90 4.07 -6.37
N LEU A 114 -6.22 4.18 -6.27
CA LEU A 114 -7.08 4.80 -7.26
C LEU A 114 -7.65 6.10 -6.68
N HIS A 115 -7.04 7.23 -7.05
CA HIS A 115 -7.34 8.54 -6.48
C HIS A 115 -8.37 9.35 -7.29
N GLY A 116 -8.89 8.82 -8.38
CA GLY A 116 -9.83 9.46 -9.30
C GLY A 116 -9.28 9.53 -10.72
N ALA A 117 -10.16 9.28 -11.72
CA ALA A 117 -9.77 9.11 -13.11
C ALA A 117 -9.34 10.41 -13.79
N THR A 118 -10.01 11.54 -13.51
CA THR A 118 -9.80 12.83 -14.17
C THR A 118 -9.52 13.98 -13.21
N GLU A 119 -9.96 13.87 -11.97
CA GLU A 119 -9.79 14.86 -10.92
C GLU A 119 -9.46 14.16 -9.62
N LEU A 120 -8.31 14.50 -9.03
CA LEU A 120 -7.76 13.86 -7.85
C LEU A 120 -8.76 13.90 -6.67
N TYR A 121 -9.01 12.77 -6.05
CA TYR A 121 -9.90 12.56 -4.90
C TYR A 121 -11.39 12.81 -5.13
N THR A 122 -11.81 13.38 -6.28
CA THR A 122 -13.18 13.85 -6.49
C THR A 122 -13.91 13.18 -7.64
N SER A 123 -13.23 12.69 -8.68
CA SER A 123 -13.86 12.00 -9.80
C SER A 123 -14.04 10.50 -9.53
N GLY A 124 -15.17 9.95 -10.00
CA GLY A 124 -15.38 8.50 -10.11
C GLY A 124 -14.66 7.92 -11.32
N TYR A 125 -14.78 6.61 -11.46
CA TYR A 125 -14.31 5.83 -12.60
C TYR A 125 -15.50 5.45 -13.51
N SER A 126 -15.35 5.58 -14.83
CA SER A 126 -16.33 5.03 -15.77
C SER A 126 -16.27 3.50 -15.80
N ASP A 127 -17.29 2.87 -16.38
CA ASP A 127 -17.31 1.40 -16.55
C ASP A 127 -16.12 0.92 -17.37
N GLU A 128 -15.80 1.60 -18.48
CA GLU A 128 -14.64 1.28 -19.33
C GLU A 128 -13.30 1.43 -18.60
N ALA A 129 -13.21 2.45 -17.71
CA ALA A 129 -12.02 2.64 -16.89
C ALA A 129 -11.86 1.49 -15.87
N LEU A 130 -12.95 1.08 -15.21
CA LEU A 130 -12.95 -0.04 -14.28
C LEU A 130 -12.67 -1.38 -14.97
N GLU A 131 -13.19 -1.62 -16.17
CA GLU A 131 -12.85 -2.78 -16.99
C GLU A 131 -11.35 -2.82 -17.33
N THR A 132 -10.78 -1.67 -17.69
CA THR A 132 -9.34 -1.54 -17.94
C THR A 132 -8.53 -1.88 -16.68
N TRP A 133 -8.94 -1.36 -15.51
CA TRP A 133 -8.31 -1.69 -14.23
C TRP A 133 -8.46 -3.16 -13.88
N ALA A 134 -9.63 -3.76 -14.09
CA ALA A 134 -9.84 -5.20 -13.86
C ALA A 134 -8.87 -6.05 -14.68
N GLY A 135 -8.68 -5.74 -15.96
CA GLY A 135 -7.71 -6.43 -16.82
C GLY A 135 -6.26 -6.30 -16.33
N ARG A 136 -5.83 -5.11 -15.84
CA ARG A 136 -4.50 -4.92 -15.26
C ARG A 136 -4.33 -5.71 -13.97
N ILE A 137 -5.31 -5.64 -13.07
CA ILE A 137 -5.32 -6.34 -11.79
C ILE A 137 -5.23 -7.85 -12.01
N THR A 138 -5.99 -8.40 -12.95
CA THR A 138 -5.94 -9.83 -13.30
C THR A 138 -4.53 -10.25 -13.73
N ARG A 139 -3.86 -9.44 -14.57
CA ARG A 139 -2.48 -9.70 -15.00
C ARG A 139 -1.49 -9.67 -13.82
N TRP A 140 -1.60 -8.70 -12.89
CA TRP A 140 -0.73 -8.64 -11.72
C TRP A 140 -1.00 -9.77 -10.73
N ALA A 141 -2.25 -10.22 -10.62
CA ALA A 141 -2.65 -11.34 -9.76
C ALA A 141 -2.04 -12.69 -10.16
N GLU A 142 -1.50 -12.81 -11.38
CA GLU A 142 -0.75 -14.01 -11.82
C GLU A 142 0.58 -14.18 -11.07
N GLN A 143 1.12 -13.09 -10.47
CA GLN A 143 2.47 -13.08 -9.86
C GLN A 143 2.53 -12.49 -8.44
N ALA A 144 1.45 -11.84 -7.96
CA ALA A 144 1.42 -11.18 -6.66
C ALA A 144 0.01 -11.17 -6.05
N GLU A 145 -0.06 -11.04 -4.71
CA GLU A 145 -1.30 -10.64 -4.05
C GLU A 145 -1.61 -9.18 -4.41
N VAL A 146 -2.80 -8.89 -4.96
CA VAL A 146 -3.16 -7.53 -5.36
C VAL A 146 -4.10 -6.90 -4.33
N LEU A 147 -3.69 -5.77 -3.79
CA LEU A 147 -4.49 -4.95 -2.88
C LEU A 147 -4.85 -3.64 -3.57
N VAL A 148 -6.14 -3.34 -3.66
CA VAL A 148 -6.64 -2.14 -4.33
C VAL A 148 -7.37 -1.24 -3.33
N TYR A 149 -6.96 0.02 -3.29
CA TYR A 149 -7.55 1.04 -2.43
C TYR A 149 -8.06 2.21 -3.27
N PHE A 150 -9.30 2.59 -3.03
CA PHE A 150 -9.89 3.77 -3.64
C PHE A 150 -9.81 4.94 -2.67
N ASP A 151 -9.26 6.06 -3.12
CA ASP A 151 -9.09 7.30 -2.37
C ASP A 151 -9.90 8.47 -2.97
N ASN A 152 -10.89 8.19 -3.82
CA ASN A 152 -11.77 9.17 -4.46
C ASN A 152 -13.08 9.35 -3.67
N ASP A 153 -12.98 9.55 -2.38
CA ASP A 153 -14.09 9.54 -1.44
C ASP A 153 -14.73 10.91 -1.18
N ALA A 154 -14.14 12.02 -1.66
CA ALA A 154 -14.66 13.37 -1.44
C ALA A 154 -16.12 13.56 -1.92
N LYS A 155 -16.56 12.81 -2.95
CA LYS A 155 -17.94 12.75 -3.43
C LYS A 155 -18.56 11.34 -3.26
N VAL A 156 -18.02 10.53 -2.35
CA VAL A 156 -18.49 9.18 -2.03
C VAL A 156 -18.39 8.20 -3.23
N HIS A 157 -17.51 8.42 -4.19
CA HIS A 157 -17.31 7.52 -5.32
C HIS A 157 -16.60 6.22 -4.91
N ALA A 158 -15.62 6.29 -4.00
CA ALA A 158 -14.76 5.18 -3.62
C ALA A 158 -15.50 3.87 -3.30
N PRO A 159 -16.52 3.81 -2.42
CA PRO A 159 -17.21 2.56 -2.12
C PRO A 159 -17.96 1.99 -3.32
N HIS A 160 -18.56 2.84 -4.16
CA HIS A 160 -19.30 2.40 -5.34
C HIS A 160 -18.36 1.85 -6.41
N ASP A 161 -17.26 2.53 -6.69
CA ASP A 161 -16.25 2.09 -7.66
C ASP A 161 -15.56 0.80 -7.18
N ALA A 162 -15.29 0.68 -5.87
CA ALA A 162 -14.73 -0.54 -5.29
C ALA A 162 -15.67 -1.74 -5.45
N MET A 163 -16.97 -1.57 -5.22
CA MET A 163 -17.97 -2.64 -5.41
C MET A 163 -18.04 -3.06 -6.88
N ARG A 164 -18.12 -2.10 -7.81
CA ARG A 164 -18.16 -2.37 -9.25
C ARG A 164 -16.90 -3.10 -9.73
N LEU A 165 -15.71 -2.66 -9.27
CA LEU A 165 -14.46 -3.35 -9.59
C LEU A 165 -14.43 -4.78 -9.02
N ALA A 166 -14.91 -4.98 -7.79
CA ALA A 166 -15.01 -6.31 -7.18
C ALA A 166 -15.92 -7.25 -7.99
N ASP A 167 -17.06 -6.74 -8.48
CA ASP A 167 -17.99 -7.48 -9.33
C ASP A 167 -17.31 -7.89 -10.65
N LEU A 168 -16.58 -6.98 -11.31
CA LEU A 168 -15.83 -7.24 -12.54
C LEU A 168 -14.74 -8.32 -12.35
N LEU A 169 -14.12 -8.35 -11.17
CA LEU A 169 -13.09 -9.33 -10.81
C LEU A 169 -13.66 -10.65 -10.27
N GLY A 170 -14.98 -10.77 -10.08
CA GLY A 170 -15.62 -11.93 -9.47
C GLY A 170 -15.24 -12.12 -7.99
N VAL A 171 -14.82 -11.04 -7.31
CA VAL A 171 -14.44 -11.07 -5.90
C VAL A 171 -15.68 -10.89 -5.03
N THR A 172 -16.07 -11.94 -4.32
CA THR A 172 -17.15 -11.83 -3.34
C THR A 172 -16.63 -11.13 -2.08
N PRO A 173 -17.27 -10.04 -1.62
CA PRO A 173 -16.92 -9.42 -0.34
C PRO A 173 -16.92 -10.49 0.76
N SER A 174 -15.80 -10.65 1.45
CA SER A 174 -15.76 -11.53 2.62
C SER A 174 -16.65 -10.92 3.71
N THR A 175 -17.89 -11.35 3.79
CA THR A 175 -18.80 -11.09 4.90
C THR A 175 -18.35 -11.90 6.12
N ARG A 176 -17.10 -11.76 6.52
CA ARG A 176 -16.72 -12.17 7.86
C ARG A 176 -17.44 -11.19 8.78
N ALA A 177 -18.59 -11.60 9.30
CA ALA A 177 -19.33 -10.86 10.29
C ALA A 177 -18.32 -10.28 11.29
N VAL A 178 -18.25 -8.97 11.35
CA VAL A 178 -17.69 -8.29 12.51
C VAL A 178 -18.60 -8.79 13.62
N GLY A 179 -18.12 -9.76 14.41
CA GLY A 179 -18.85 -10.24 15.57
C GLY A 179 -19.31 -9.00 16.31
N ALA A 180 -20.57 -8.99 16.74
CA ALA A 180 -21.14 -7.91 17.53
C ALA A 180 -20.29 -7.76 18.82
N GLY A 181 -19.16 -7.14 18.69
CA GLY A 181 -18.25 -6.72 19.74
C GLY A 181 -18.66 -5.33 20.16
N GLU A 182 -18.74 -5.12 21.46
CA GLU A 182 -19.16 -3.89 22.12
C GLU A 182 -18.64 -2.61 21.42
N PRO A 183 -19.45 -1.53 21.38
CA PRO A 183 -19.04 -0.27 20.80
C PRO A 183 -17.77 0.23 21.49
N LEU A 184 -16.74 0.55 20.71
CA LEU A 184 -15.50 1.19 21.18
C LEU A 184 -15.89 2.44 21.98
N ARG A 185 -15.72 2.39 23.32
CA ARG A 185 -15.84 3.57 24.16
C ARG A 185 -14.56 4.39 24.03
N TRP A 186 -14.63 5.50 23.32
CA TRP A 186 -13.60 6.52 23.36
C TRP A 186 -13.70 7.26 24.70
N SER A 187 -12.80 6.99 25.64
CA SER A 187 -12.64 7.88 26.80
C SER A 187 -11.89 9.14 26.35
N ARG A 188 -12.44 10.30 26.71
CA ARG A 188 -11.84 11.62 26.49
C ARG A 188 -10.56 11.80 27.30
#